data_56ceee47d4448d62abf7165b6732b38f
#
_entry.id   56ceee47d4448d62abf7165b6732b38f
#
_cell.length_a   1.000
_cell.length_b   1.000
_cell.length_c   1.000
_cell.angle_alpha   90.00
_cell.angle_beta   90.00
_cell.angle_gamma   90.00
#
_symmetry.space_group_name_H-M   'P 1'
#
loop_
_entity.id
_entity.type
_entity.pdbx_description
1 polymer ?
#
loop_
_entity_poly.entity_id
_entity_poly.type
_entity_poly.pdbx_seq_one_letter_code
_entity_poly.pdbx_strand_id
1 'polypeptide(L)'
;MTDEEFESRVHHFEQAWRLRGPREIVDHLGDLPPSAGPGRYRLLVELICIDLEYRRRDPGSCGAATLSDYVGRFPELVSLDRLPLELIGEEYRVRCRWGDRPSHAEFLSRFRERREEIAAELLRVDIEMAEEAAGPRPASQPAVHPAPPVEGVEVDPGVLLLSHRDFLLRRLIGAGRMGKVYEARQHGTGRDVAVKFLRKSLLQHHGVVRRFIGEARTIAGLQHPNIVGTQGLGRTPGGSYFIVMDLVTGPDLARVAGRRIIAVDEALRWAMEVCDALGHAHGRGIVHCDLKPANLLLDECGRVRVTDFGLARSLAGDTPWAAEVEGTAPFMAPEQASRCWGPIDHRTDVYGVGSVLFALLTGRAPFVGRRLPDLLAQVISATPVVSPAGLRPGLPGPVDALSRKCLAKRPDERFQSVQELRSALRQAAMAAS
;
A
#
# COMPACT_ATOMS: atom_id res chain seq x y z
N MET A 1 -22.89 -17.68 -2.60
CA MET A 1 -21.57 -18.38 -2.56
C MET A 1 -20.79 -17.83 -1.39
N THR A 2 -20.41 -18.68 -0.46
CA THR A 2 -19.55 -18.31 0.68
C THR A 2 -18.11 -18.10 0.19
N ASP A 3 -17.27 -17.39 0.99
CA ASP A 3 -15.86 -17.21 0.59
C ASP A 3 -15.09 -18.55 0.60
N GLU A 4 -15.49 -19.51 1.43
CA GLU A 4 -14.92 -20.87 1.45
C GLU A 4 -15.26 -21.66 0.17
N GLU A 5 -16.49 -21.56 -0.31
CA GLU A 5 -16.89 -22.13 -1.61
C GLU A 5 -16.15 -21.47 -2.78
N PHE A 6 -15.95 -20.14 -2.70
CA PHE A 6 -15.20 -19.39 -3.70
C PHE A 6 -13.74 -19.87 -3.77
N GLU A 7 -13.03 -19.87 -2.64
CA GLU A 7 -11.62 -20.30 -2.57
C GLU A 7 -11.46 -21.77 -2.96
N SER A 8 -12.38 -22.64 -2.55
CA SER A 8 -12.38 -24.04 -2.91
C SER A 8 -12.49 -24.24 -4.44
N ARG A 9 -13.38 -23.50 -5.09
CA ARG A 9 -13.57 -23.59 -6.56
C ARG A 9 -12.36 -23.05 -7.33
N VAL A 10 -11.80 -21.93 -6.90
CA VAL A 10 -10.58 -21.34 -7.47
C VAL A 10 -9.41 -22.32 -7.34
N HIS A 11 -9.21 -22.87 -6.16
CA HIS A 11 -8.15 -23.84 -5.90
C HIS A 11 -8.29 -25.13 -6.72
N HIS A 12 -9.50 -25.68 -6.81
CA HIS A 12 -9.79 -26.85 -7.64
C HIS A 12 -9.52 -26.59 -9.13
N PHE A 13 -9.87 -25.41 -9.64
CA PHE A 13 -9.59 -25.04 -11.02
C PHE A 13 -8.08 -24.95 -11.28
N GLU A 14 -7.35 -24.28 -10.41
CA GLU A 14 -5.90 -24.14 -10.53
C GLU A 14 -5.19 -25.51 -10.44
N GLN A 15 -5.58 -26.37 -9.50
CA GLN A 15 -5.06 -27.73 -9.41
C GLN A 15 -5.38 -28.57 -10.65
N ALA A 16 -6.59 -28.45 -11.18
CA ALA A 16 -6.98 -29.18 -12.39
C ALA A 16 -6.13 -28.79 -13.59
N TRP A 17 -5.81 -27.49 -13.74
CA TRP A 17 -4.86 -26.99 -14.73
C TRP A 17 -3.47 -27.60 -14.57
N ARG A 18 -2.92 -27.58 -13.34
CA ARG A 18 -1.58 -28.10 -13.04
C ARG A 18 -1.43 -29.60 -13.30
N LEU A 19 -2.46 -30.38 -13.01
CA LEU A 19 -2.37 -31.85 -13.04
C LEU A 19 -2.83 -32.48 -14.34
N ARG A 20 -3.78 -31.86 -15.04
CA ARG A 20 -4.53 -32.50 -16.15
C ARG A 20 -4.64 -31.65 -17.41
N GLY A 21 -4.06 -30.43 -17.43
CA GLY A 21 -4.14 -29.50 -18.57
C GLY A 21 -5.46 -28.72 -18.67
N PRO A 22 -5.78 -28.20 -19.88
CA PRO A 22 -6.88 -27.26 -20.10
C PRO A 22 -8.23 -27.69 -19.57
N ARG A 23 -8.97 -26.74 -18.95
CA ARG A 23 -10.29 -26.97 -18.37
C ARG A 23 -11.28 -25.92 -18.83
N GLU A 24 -12.55 -26.33 -18.91
CA GLU A 24 -13.63 -25.39 -19.18
C GLU A 24 -14.03 -24.62 -17.91
N ILE A 25 -13.98 -23.30 -17.96
CA ILE A 25 -14.37 -22.43 -16.84
C ILE A 25 -15.81 -22.72 -16.40
N VAL A 26 -16.70 -23.04 -17.35
CA VAL A 26 -18.12 -23.34 -17.09
C VAL A 26 -18.28 -24.48 -16.09
N ASP A 27 -17.46 -25.53 -16.16
CA ASP A 27 -17.53 -26.69 -15.27
C ASP A 27 -17.23 -26.31 -13.80
N HIS A 28 -16.45 -25.24 -13.59
CA HIS A 28 -16.05 -24.76 -12.29
C HIS A 28 -16.93 -23.62 -11.75
N LEU A 29 -17.74 -22.98 -12.61
CA LEU A 29 -18.79 -22.07 -12.18
C LEU A 29 -19.95 -22.82 -11.48
N GLY A 30 -20.10 -24.11 -11.75
CA GLY A 30 -21.13 -24.98 -11.16
C GLY A 30 -22.55 -24.53 -11.50
N ASP A 31 -23.52 -24.94 -10.67
CA ASP A 31 -24.94 -24.60 -10.84
C ASP A 31 -25.33 -23.16 -10.55
N LEU A 32 -24.35 -22.25 -10.45
CA LEU A 32 -24.61 -20.83 -10.26
C LEU A 32 -25.18 -20.23 -11.55
N PRO A 33 -26.47 -19.84 -11.59
CA PRO A 33 -27.04 -19.26 -12.81
C PRO A 33 -26.39 -17.90 -13.12
N PRO A 34 -26.44 -17.43 -14.38
CA PRO A 34 -25.92 -16.10 -14.75
C PRO A 34 -26.51 -14.95 -13.91
N SER A 35 -27.73 -15.14 -13.38
CA SER A 35 -28.42 -14.21 -12.48
C SER A 35 -27.94 -14.26 -11.03
N ALA A 36 -26.97 -15.10 -10.67
CA ALA A 36 -26.50 -15.28 -9.28
C ALA A 36 -25.73 -14.08 -8.69
N GLY A 37 -25.64 -12.97 -9.39
CA GLY A 37 -25.17 -11.70 -8.87
C GLY A 37 -23.64 -11.60 -8.67
N PRO A 38 -23.17 -10.72 -7.76
CA PRO A 38 -21.76 -10.35 -7.63
C PRO A 38 -20.79 -11.49 -7.34
N GLY A 39 -21.24 -12.55 -6.65
CA GLY A 39 -20.39 -13.68 -6.27
C GLY A 39 -19.97 -14.54 -7.46
N ARG A 40 -20.89 -14.81 -8.41
CA ARG A 40 -20.59 -15.53 -9.65
C ARG A 40 -19.66 -14.72 -10.55
N TYR A 41 -19.92 -13.42 -10.68
CA TYR A 41 -19.08 -12.53 -11.49
C TYR A 41 -17.62 -12.48 -10.96
N ARG A 42 -17.46 -12.36 -9.65
CA ARG A 42 -16.13 -12.38 -9.00
C ARG A 42 -15.40 -13.71 -9.26
N LEU A 43 -16.11 -14.84 -9.15
CA LEU A 43 -15.53 -16.15 -9.44
C LEU A 43 -15.13 -16.26 -10.92
N LEU A 44 -15.98 -15.83 -11.84
CA LEU A 44 -15.70 -15.84 -13.28
C LEU A 44 -14.43 -15.04 -13.59
N VAL A 45 -14.27 -13.84 -13.04
CA VAL A 45 -13.08 -12.99 -13.22
C VAL A 45 -11.81 -13.71 -12.75
N GLU A 46 -11.84 -14.33 -11.57
CA GLU A 46 -10.68 -15.05 -11.02
C GLU A 46 -10.32 -16.29 -11.86
N LEU A 47 -11.31 -17.05 -12.30
CA LEU A 47 -11.07 -18.22 -13.15
C LEU A 47 -10.50 -17.81 -14.53
N ILE A 48 -10.94 -16.70 -15.10
CA ILE A 48 -10.36 -16.16 -16.35
C ILE A 48 -8.91 -15.74 -16.15
N CYS A 49 -8.55 -15.10 -15.05
CA CYS A 49 -7.15 -14.75 -14.77
C CYS A 49 -6.25 -15.98 -14.76
N ILE A 50 -6.69 -17.06 -14.10
CA ILE A 50 -5.96 -18.32 -14.05
C ILE A 50 -5.87 -18.96 -15.45
N ASP A 51 -6.96 -19.02 -16.18
CA ASP A 51 -7.02 -19.61 -17.51
C ASP A 51 -6.14 -18.87 -18.52
N LEU A 52 -6.13 -17.53 -18.48
CA LEU A 52 -5.24 -16.67 -19.27
C LEU A 52 -3.76 -17.00 -19.00
N GLU A 53 -3.37 -17.11 -17.73
CA GLU A 53 -2.01 -17.42 -17.35
C GLU A 53 -1.57 -18.78 -17.90
N TYR A 54 -2.34 -19.83 -17.61
CA TYR A 54 -1.96 -21.18 -17.99
C TYR A 54 -1.98 -21.42 -19.51
N ARG A 55 -2.94 -20.87 -20.27
CA ARG A 55 -2.98 -20.94 -21.73
C ARG A 55 -1.81 -20.24 -22.40
N ARG A 56 -1.27 -19.18 -21.79
CA ARG A 56 -0.10 -18.47 -22.32
C ARG A 56 1.23 -19.12 -21.92
N ARG A 57 1.30 -19.80 -20.77
CA ARG A 57 2.48 -20.57 -20.37
C ARG A 57 2.71 -21.80 -21.24
N ASP A 58 1.62 -22.44 -21.70
CA ASP A 58 1.69 -23.64 -22.55
C ASP A 58 0.78 -23.49 -23.78
N PRO A 59 1.16 -22.69 -24.77
CA PRO A 59 0.34 -22.43 -25.96
C PRO A 59 0.17 -23.65 -26.87
N GLY A 60 1.00 -24.69 -26.71
CA GLY A 60 0.90 -25.93 -27.49
C GLY A 60 -0.31 -26.78 -27.16
N SER A 61 -0.88 -26.63 -25.95
CA SER A 61 -1.94 -27.50 -25.47
C SER A 61 -3.36 -27.04 -25.87
N CYS A 62 -3.62 -25.70 -26.04
CA CYS A 62 -5.00 -25.22 -26.27
C CYS A 62 -5.15 -23.84 -26.90
N GLY A 63 -4.09 -23.26 -27.46
CA GLY A 63 -4.12 -21.96 -28.09
C GLY A 63 -4.19 -20.79 -27.08
N ALA A 64 -3.70 -19.63 -27.50
CA ALA A 64 -3.72 -18.42 -26.68
C ALA A 64 -5.10 -17.76 -26.73
N ALA A 65 -5.73 -17.56 -25.58
CA ALA A 65 -6.98 -16.82 -25.46
C ALA A 65 -6.74 -15.33 -25.19
N THR A 66 -7.69 -14.50 -25.58
CA THR A 66 -7.75 -13.06 -25.32
C THR A 66 -9.01 -12.70 -24.56
N LEU A 67 -9.09 -11.52 -23.94
CA LEU A 67 -10.31 -11.05 -23.27
C LEU A 67 -11.51 -10.99 -24.22
N SER A 68 -11.30 -10.75 -25.52
CA SER A 68 -12.37 -10.77 -26.53
C SER A 68 -13.04 -12.14 -26.64
N ASP A 69 -12.26 -13.21 -26.49
CA ASP A 69 -12.79 -14.60 -26.55
C ASP A 69 -13.68 -14.89 -25.35
N TYR A 70 -13.29 -14.40 -24.16
CA TYR A 70 -14.10 -14.58 -22.95
C TYR A 70 -15.36 -13.70 -22.95
N VAL A 71 -15.28 -12.45 -23.44
CA VAL A 71 -16.47 -11.59 -23.62
C VAL A 71 -17.49 -12.25 -24.57
N GLY A 72 -17.01 -12.90 -25.64
CA GLY A 72 -17.87 -13.65 -26.53
C GLY A 72 -18.52 -14.92 -25.92
N ARG A 73 -17.87 -15.50 -24.89
CA ARG A 73 -18.35 -16.74 -24.23
C ARG A 73 -19.22 -16.50 -22.99
N PHE A 74 -18.98 -15.39 -22.28
CA PHE A 74 -19.63 -15.09 -21.01
C PHE A 74 -20.39 -13.77 -21.10
N PRO A 75 -21.72 -13.80 -21.29
CA PRO A 75 -22.54 -12.58 -21.41
C PRO A 75 -22.46 -11.63 -20.21
N GLU A 76 -22.09 -12.15 -19.05
CA GLU A 76 -21.90 -11.37 -17.81
C GLU A 76 -20.79 -10.32 -17.92
N LEU A 77 -19.83 -10.51 -18.82
CA LEU A 77 -18.72 -9.57 -19.04
C LEU A 77 -19.11 -8.33 -19.85
N VAL A 78 -20.28 -8.34 -20.49
CA VAL A 78 -20.91 -7.28 -21.27
C VAL A 78 -20.08 -6.80 -22.46
N SER A 79 -18.91 -6.17 -22.23
CA SER A 79 -18.01 -5.66 -23.27
C SER A 79 -16.59 -5.47 -22.71
N LEU A 80 -15.60 -5.33 -23.60
CA LEU A 80 -14.19 -5.07 -23.22
C LEU A 80 -14.03 -3.82 -22.35
N ASP A 81 -14.73 -2.72 -22.67
CA ASP A 81 -14.66 -1.46 -21.92
C ASP A 81 -15.30 -1.54 -20.54
N ARG A 82 -16.10 -2.57 -20.25
CA ARG A 82 -16.77 -2.80 -18.97
C ARG A 82 -16.01 -3.76 -18.05
N LEU A 83 -14.95 -4.40 -18.55
CA LEU A 83 -14.17 -5.34 -17.75
C LEU A 83 -13.46 -4.67 -16.56
N PRO A 84 -13.23 -5.39 -15.44
CA PRO A 84 -12.38 -4.92 -14.36
C PRO A 84 -10.97 -4.61 -14.84
N LEU A 85 -10.35 -3.54 -14.34
CA LEU A 85 -8.96 -3.18 -14.68
C LEU A 85 -7.99 -4.30 -14.34
N GLU A 86 -8.24 -5.04 -13.24
CA GLU A 86 -7.44 -6.19 -12.83
C GLU A 86 -7.38 -7.27 -13.91
N LEU A 87 -8.50 -7.56 -14.56
CA LEU A 87 -8.57 -8.55 -15.62
C LEU A 87 -7.88 -8.06 -16.91
N ILE A 88 -8.03 -6.78 -17.24
CA ILE A 88 -7.35 -6.13 -18.37
C ILE A 88 -5.84 -6.13 -18.15
N GLY A 89 -5.40 -5.78 -16.93
CA GLY A 89 -3.99 -5.79 -16.53
C GLY A 89 -3.40 -7.21 -16.57
N GLU A 90 -4.20 -8.25 -16.22
CA GLU A 90 -3.73 -9.63 -16.26
C GLU A 90 -3.51 -10.12 -17.70
N GLU A 91 -4.43 -9.84 -18.65
CA GLU A 91 -4.17 -10.17 -20.06
C GLU A 91 -2.89 -9.50 -20.57
N TYR A 92 -2.68 -8.22 -20.23
CA TYR A 92 -1.45 -7.51 -20.63
C TYR A 92 -0.20 -8.18 -20.01
N ARG A 93 -0.24 -8.51 -18.71
CA ARG A 93 0.86 -9.16 -17.99
C ARG A 93 1.25 -10.51 -18.61
N VAL A 94 0.27 -11.37 -18.89
CA VAL A 94 0.55 -12.69 -19.46
C VAL A 94 1.05 -12.59 -20.89
N ARG A 95 0.57 -11.63 -21.68
CA ARG A 95 1.09 -11.35 -23.02
C ARG A 95 2.53 -10.84 -23.00
N CYS A 96 2.87 -9.99 -22.04
CA CYS A 96 4.24 -9.50 -21.87
C CYS A 96 5.20 -10.61 -21.40
N ARG A 97 4.74 -11.55 -20.55
CA ARG A 97 5.57 -12.64 -20.01
C ARG A 97 5.79 -13.79 -20.98
N TRP A 98 4.71 -14.25 -21.60
CA TRP A 98 4.71 -15.50 -22.36
C TRP A 98 4.15 -15.36 -23.78
N GLY A 99 3.93 -14.15 -24.27
CA GLY A 99 3.31 -13.88 -25.56
C GLY A 99 4.05 -12.85 -26.41
N ASP A 100 3.28 -12.08 -27.12
CA ASP A 100 3.67 -11.16 -28.18
C ASP A 100 4.17 -9.80 -27.71
N ARG A 101 4.16 -9.51 -26.41
CA ARG A 101 4.62 -8.26 -25.78
C ARG A 101 4.06 -6.99 -26.44
N PRO A 102 2.75 -6.77 -26.41
CA PRO A 102 2.12 -5.65 -27.10
C PRO A 102 2.61 -4.32 -26.53
N SER A 103 2.78 -3.31 -27.40
CA SER A 103 2.97 -1.94 -26.94
C SER A 103 1.70 -1.40 -26.27
N HIS A 104 1.83 -0.40 -25.37
CA HIS A 104 0.65 0.26 -24.78
C HIS A 104 -0.30 0.80 -25.85
N ALA A 105 0.23 1.42 -26.90
CA ALA A 105 -0.59 1.99 -27.98
C ALA A 105 -1.41 0.92 -28.73
N GLU A 106 -0.79 -0.22 -29.02
CA GLU A 106 -1.45 -1.38 -29.65
C GLU A 106 -2.51 -1.96 -28.73
N PHE A 107 -2.17 -2.23 -27.46
CA PHE A 107 -3.10 -2.78 -26.49
C PHE A 107 -4.30 -1.85 -26.25
N LEU A 108 -4.07 -0.55 -26.07
CA LEU A 108 -5.08 0.48 -25.86
C LEU A 108 -5.98 0.72 -27.08
N SER A 109 -5.55 0.33 -28.31
CA SER A 109 -6.36 0.47 -29.50
C SER A 109 -7.68 -0.35 -29.44
N ARG A 110 -7.73 -1.36 -28.59
CA ARG A 110 -8.89 -2.25 -28.36
C ARG A 110 -9.97 -1.62 -27.49
N PHE A 111 -9.64 -0.53 -26.74
CA PHE A 111 -10.53 0.11 -25.78
C PHE A 111 -10.87 1.53 -26.23
N ARG A 112 -12.16 1.90 -26.18
CA ARG A 112 -12.64 3.20 -26.70
C ARG A 112 -12.93 4.22 -25.58
N GLU A 113 -13.48 3.78 -24.46
CA GLU A 113 -14.08 4.67 -23.45
C GLU A 113 -13.17 4.93 -22.23
N ARG A 114 -12.28 3.99 -21.86
CA ARG A 114 -11.50 4.03 -20.60
C ARG A 114 -9.99 4.05 -20.82
N ARG A 115 -9.55 4.66 -21.92
CA ARG A 115 -8.12 4.60 -22.36
C ARG A 115 -7.14 5.12 -21.30
N GLU A 116 -7.48 6.20 -20.59
CA GLU A 116 -6.60 6.78 -19.57
C GLU A 116 -6.47 5.87 -18.34
N GLU A 117 -7.58 5.32 -17.85
CA GLU A 117 -7.57 4.39 -16.73
C GLU A 117 -6.79 3.11 -17.06
N ILE A 118 -7.02 2.57 -18.26
CA ILE A 118 -6.33 1.37 -18.72
C ILE A 118 -4.84 1.65 -18.94
N ALA A 119 -4.47 2.81 -19.49
CA ALA A 119 -3.06 3.19 -19.63
C ALA A 119 -2.33 3.24 -18.28
N ALA A 120 -2.98 3.77 -17.24
CA ALA A 120 -2.44 3.78 -15.90
C ALA A 120 -2.27 2.35 -15.34
N GLU A 121 -3.22 1.45 -15.64
CA GLU A 121 -3.14 0.05 -15.23
C GLU A 121 -2.01 -0.69 -15.95
N LEU A 122 -1.84 -0.48 -17.28
CA LEU A 122 -0.72 -1.09 -18.02
C LEU A 122 0.64 -0.63 -17.48
N LEU A 123 0.76 0.67 -17.18
CA LEU A 123 1.99 1.20 -16.57
C LEU A 123 2.24 0.56 -15.20
N ARG A 124 1.19 0.34 -14.38
CA ARG A 124 1.30 -0.37 -13.11
C ARG A 124 1.82 -1.80 -13.31
N VAL A 125 1.30 -2.49 -14.31
CA VAL A 125 1.76 -3.86 -14.66
C VAL A 125 3.20 -3.86 -15.12
N ASP A 126 3.63 -2.92 -15.96
CA ASP A 126 5.02 -2.81 -16.40
C ASP A 126 5.99 -2.60 -15.23
N ILE A 127 5.62 -1.75 -14.27
CA ILE A 127 6.40 -1.51 -13.06
C ILE A 127 6.50 -2.81 -12.25
N GLU A 128 5.39 -3.52 -12.03
CA GLU A 128 5.38 -4.80 -11.32
C GLU A 128 6.26 -5.85 -12.01
N MET A 129 6.19 -5.93 -13.33
CA MET A 129 7.00 -6.86 -14.12
C MET A 129 8.49 -6.50 -14.14
N ALA A 130 8.83 -5.22 -14.21
CA ALA A 130 10.22 -4.75 -14.13
C ALA A 130 10.82 -5.04 -12.74
N GLU A 131 10.03 -4.88 -11.68
CA GLU A 131 10.43 -5.24 -10.31
C GLU A 131 10.65 -6.76 -10.16
N GLU A 132 9.82 -7.58 -10.80
CA GLU A 132 9.97 -9.04 -10.83
C GLU A 132 11.21 -9.49 -11.62
N ALA A 133 11.50 -8.83 -12.75
CA ALA A 133 12.65 -9.13 -13.61
C ALA A 133 13.98 -8.63 -13.01
N ALA A 134 13.96 -7.60 -12.18
CA ALA A 134 15.10 -7.07 -11.45
C ALA A 134 15.49 -7.91 -10.22
N GLY A 135 15.10 -9.18 -10.17
CA GLY A 135 15.37 -10.13 -9.09
C GLY A 135 16.70 -9.91 -8.38
N PRO A 136 16.92 -10.41 -7.16
CA PRO A 136 18.10 -10.12 -6.35
C PRO A 136 19.36 -10.44 -7.15
N ARG A 137 20.28 -9.48 -7.26
CA ARG A 137 21.62 -9.71 -7.87
C ARG A 137 22.23 -10.96 -7.24
N PRO A 138 22.79 -11.90 -8.02
CA PRO A 138 23.29 -13.14 -7.51
C PRO A 138 24.52 -12.89 -6.61
N ALA A 139 24.34 -13.15 -5.33
CA ALA A 139 25.46 -13.60 -4.52
C ALA A 139 25.67 -15.05 -4.92
N SER A 140 26.86 -15.36 -5.43
CA SER A 140 27.33 -16.68 -5.77
C SER A 140 27.03 -17.69 -4.67
N GLN A 141 26.10 -18.63 -4.91
CA GLN A 141 26.04 -19.90 -4.18
C GLN A 141 25.26 -20.98 -4.95
N PRO A 142 25.53 -22.28 -4.69
CA PRO A 142 25.15 -23.40 -5.54
C PRO A 142 23.69 -23.82 -5.38
N ALA A 143 23.21 -24.57 -6.37
CA ALA A 143 21.86 -25.10 -6.48
C ALA A 143 21.34 -25.70 -5.16
N VAL A 144 20.19 -25.17 -4.69
CA VAL A 144 19.45 -25.72 -3.56
C VAL A 144 18.07 -26.17 -4.06
N HIS A 145 17.73 -27.41 -3.72
CA HIS A 145 16.44 -28.07 -3.90
C HIS A 145 15.26 -27.20 -3.39
N PRO A 146 14.01 -27.45 -3.84
CA PRO A 146 12.85 -26.72 -3.36
C PRO A 146 12.77 -26.84 -1.83
N ALA A 147 12.82 -25.70 -1.16
CA ALA A 147 12.74 -25.61 0.28
C ALA A 147 11.37 -26.10 0.79
N PRO A 148 11.33 -26.86 1.88
CA PRO A 148 10.09 -27.25 2.52
C PRO A 148 9.34 -26.02 3.05
N PRO A 149 8.03 -26.13 3.34
CA PRO A 149 7.26 -25.03 3.91
C PRO A 149 7.96 -24.50 5.15
N VAL A 150 8.03 -23.18 5.28
CA VAL A 150 8.71 -22.52 6.39
C VAL A 150 8.02 -22.89 7.70
N GLU A 151 8.46 -23.99 8.28
CA GLU A 151 8.26 -24.29 9.71
C GLU A 151 9.21 -23.41 10.48
N GLY A 152 8.70 -22.57 11.40
CA GLY A 152 9.55 -21.89 12.37
C GLY A 152 9.64 -20.38 12.29
N VAL A 153 8.64 -19.65 11.80
CA VAL A 153 8.44 -18.28 12.31
C VAL A 153 7.64 -18.43 13.60
N GLU A 154 8.35 -18.60 14.71
CA GLU A 154 7.74 -18.51 16.04
C GLU A 154 7.04 -17.16 16.15
N VAL A 155 5.72 -17.18 16.18
CA VAL A 155 4.91 -16.01 16.49
C VAL A 155 4.99 -15.86 18.01
N ASP A 156 5.63 -14.78 18.45
CA ASP A 156 5.74 -14.39 19.85
C ASP A 156 4.35 -14.46 20.52
N PRO A 157 4.23 -15.05 21.74
CA PRO A 157 2.95 -15.19 22.44
C PRO A 157 2.21 -13.87 22.73
N GLY A 158 2.84 -12.71 22.47
CA GLY A 158 2.22 -11.40 22.64
C GLY A 158 1.33 -10.92 21.49
N VAL A 159 1.28 -11.60 20.33
CA VAL A 159 0.41 -11.21 19.21
C VAL A 159 -0.71 -12.22 19.06
N LEU A 160 -1.96 -11.74 19.18
CA LEU A 160 -3.14 -12.57 19.01
C LEU A 160 -3.21 -13.11 17.59
N LEU A 161 -3.17 -14.44 17.43
CA LEU A 161 -3.38 -15.10 16.15
C LEU A 161 -4.87 -15.23 15.88
N LEU A 162 -5.33 -14.56 14.83
CA LEU A 162 -6.73 -14.51 14.41
C LEU A 162 -6.99 -15.48 13.26
N SER A 163 -8.16 -16.10 13.24
CA SER A 163 -8.62 -16.91 12.11
C SER A 163 -9.25 -16.02 11.04
N HIS A 164 -8.96 -16.27 9.76
CA HIS A 164 -9.61 -15.56 8.67
C HIS A 164 -11.14 -15.81 8.63
N ARG A 165 -11.61 -16.93 9.21
CA ARG A 165 -13.04 -17.28 9.32
C ARG A 165 -13.82 -16.37 10.28
N ASP A 166 -13.09 -15.61 11.12
CA ASP A 166 -13.72 -14.67 12.05
C ASP A 166 -14.14 -13.37 11.38
N PHE A 167 -13.83 -13.19 10.09
CA PHE A 167 -14.02 -11.92 9.37
C PHE A 167 -14.78 -12.11 8.06
N LEU A 168 -15.92 -11.44 7.92
CA LEU A 168 -16.66 -11.31 6.67
C LEU A 168 -16.14 -10.09 5.90
N LEU A 169 -15.35 -10.31 4.85
CA LEU A 169 -14.86 -9.23 3.98
C LEU A 169 -16.02 -8.60 3.22
N ARG A 170 -16.08 -7.25 3.20
CA ARG A 170 -17.16 -6.48 2.54
C ARG A 170 -16.70 -5.79 1.27
N ARG A 171 -15.80 -4.83 1.40
CA ARG A 171 -15.31 -4.05 0.26
C ARG A 171 -13.84 -3.72 0.40
N LEU A 172 -13.17 -3.55 -0.74
CA LEU A 172 -11.81 -3.03 -0.79
C LEU A 172 -11.83 -1.54 -0.43
N ILE A 173 -11.05 -1.14 0.58
CA ILE A 173 -10.92 0.25 1.02
C ILE A 173 -9.55 0.84 0.73
N GLY A 174 -8.54 0.00 0.45
CA GLY A 174 -7.21 0.45 0.06
C GLY A 174 -6.43 -0.64 -0.64
N ALA A 175 -5.60 -0.24 -1.60
CA ALA A 175 -4.64 -1.13 -2.25
C ALA A 175 -3.29 -0.42 -2.33
N GLY A 176 -2.23 -1.12 -1.91
CA GLY A 176 -0.86 -0.61 -1.90
C GLY A 176 0.13 -1.68 -2.35
N ARG A 177 1.40 -1.34 -2.36
CA ARG A 177 2.49 -2.26 -2.78
C ARG A 177 2.55 -3.52 -1.92
N MET A 178 2.42 -3.40 -0.61
CA MET A 178 2.53 -4.54 0.31
C MET A 178 1.26 -5.38 0.37
N GLY A 179 0.09 -4.81 0.06
CA GLY A 179 -1.14 -5.53 0.25
C GLY A 179 -2.41 -4.79 -0.12
N LYS A 180 -3.52 -5.44 0.14
CA LYS A 180 -4.88 -4.90 -0.02
C LYS A 180 -5.53 -4.77 1.37
N VAL A 181 -6.26 -3.69 1.59
CA VAL A 181 -7.00 -3.43 2.83
C VAL A 181 -8.49 -3.53 2.55
N TYR A 182 -9.17 -4.37 3.28
CA TYR A 182 -10.62 -4.58 3.17
C TYR A 182 -11.32 -4.09 4.43
N GLU A 183 -12.49 -3.49 4.25
CA GLU A 183 -13.47 -3.39 5.31
C GLU A 183 -14.06 -4.78 5.55
N ALA A 184 -14.15 -5.17 6.82
CA ALA A 184 -14.68 -6.47 7.20
C ALA A 184 -15.55 -6.38 8.46
N ARG A 185 -16.45 -7.34 8.63
CA ARG A 185 -17.23 -7.54 9.85
C ARG A 185 -16.66 -8.70 10.65
N GLN A 186 -16.30 -8.45 11.90
CA GLN A 186 -15.87 -9.51 12.79
C GLN A 186 -17.08 -10.27 13.36
N HIS A 187 -17.18 -11.57 13.09
CA HIS A 187 -18.36 -12.37 13.46
C HIS A 187 -18.63 -12.41 14.97
N GLY A 188 -17.61 -12.66 15.80
CA GLY A 188 -17.79 -12.85 17.25
C GLY A 188 -18.20 -11.58 17.97
N THR A 189 -17.74 -10.40 17.54
CA THR A 189 -18.00 -9.11 18.21
C THR A 189 -19.02 -8.26 17.49
N GLY A 190 -19.33 -8.57 16.23
CA GLY A 190 -20.13 -7.74 15.34
C GLY A 190 -19.49 -6.38 15.01
N ARG A 191 -18.18 -6.20 15.26
CA ARG A 191 -17.45 -4.95 14.96
C ARG A 191 -17.06 -4.86 13.50
N ASP A 192 -17.06 -3.65 12.97
CA ASP A 192 -16.47 -3.35 11.67
C ASP A 192 -14.97 -3.04 11.86
N VAL A 193 -14.12 -3.69 11.08
CA VAL A 193 -12.66 -3.65 11.17
C VAL A 193 -12.04 -3.45 9.80
N ALA A 194 -10.78 -3.03 9.75
CA ALA A 194 -9.96 -3.05 8.56
C ALA A 194 -9.04 -4.28 8.58
N VAL A 195 -8.99 -5.03 7.48
CA VAL A 195 -8.13 -6.21 7.34
C VAL A 195 -7.16 -6.00 6.20
N LYS A 196 -5.86 -5.87 6.52
CA LYS A 196 -4.76 -5.68 5.57
C LYS A 196 -4.14 -7.02 5.24
N PHE A 197 -4.31 -7.50 4.01
CA PHE A 197 -3.69 -8.74 3.51
C PHE A 197 -2.38 -8.45 2.83
N LEU A 198 -1.35 -9.23 3.14
CA LEU A 198 -0.11 -9.23 2.39
C LEU A 198 -0.35 -9.84 0.99
N ARG A 199 0.18 -9.22 -0.07
CA ARG A 199 0.07 -9.75 -1.44
C ARG A 199 0.69 -11.14 -1.55
N LYS A 200 0.01 -12.06 -2.24
CA LYS A 200 0.50 -13.44 -2.46
C LYS A 200 1.88 -13.47 -3.14
N SER A 201 2.13 -12.57 -4.10
CA SER A 201 3.42 -12.44 -4.78
C SER A 201 4.58 -12.10 -3.85
N LEU A 202 4.31 -11.54 -2.67
CA LEU A 202 5.33 -11.15 -1.69
C LEU A 202 5.63 -12.25 -0.65
N LEU A 203 4.85 -13.34 -0.61
CA LEU A 203 5.04 -14.44 0.35
C LEU A 203 6.38 -15.17 0.17
N GLN A 204 6.94 -15.17 -1.04
CA GLN A 204 8.24 -15.77 -1.33
C GLN A 204 9.42 -14.91 -0.82
N HIS A 205 9.16 -13.65 -0.48
CA HIS A 205 10.17 -12.72 0.02
C HIS A 205 10.18 -12.69 1.54
N HIS A 206 10.98 -13.55 2.16
CA HIS A 206 11.08 -13.70 3.63
C HIS A 206 11.31 -12.36 4.37
N GLY A 207 12.07 -11.44 3.78
CA GLY A 207 12.29 -10.10 4.34
C GLY A 207 11.01 -9.27 4.40
N VAL A 208 10.13 -9.37 3.39
CA VAL A 208 8.85 -8.66 3.36
C VAL A 208 7.87 -9.25 4.36
N VAL A 209 7.79 -10.59 4.42
CA VAL A 209 6.94 -11.29 5.40
C VAL A 209 7.35 -10.94 6.83
N ARG A 210 8.65 -11.00 7.15
CA ARG A 210 9.16 -10.61 8.48
C ARG A 210 8.83 -9.17 8.82
N ARG A 211 8.94 -8.24 7.86
CA ARG A 211 8.56 -6.82 8.08
C ARG A 211 7.07 -6.69 8.32
N PHE A 212 6.21 -7.35 7.54
CA PHE A 212 4.76 -7.33 7.73
C PHE A 212 4.35 -7.85 9.12
N ILE A 213 4.95 -8.95 9.58
CA ILE A 213 4.74 -9.47 10.93
C ILE A 213 5.30 -8.51 11.98
N GLY A 214 6.47 -7.93 11.73
CA GLY A 214 7.09 -6.92 12.59
C GLY A 214 6.24 -5.68 12.75
N GLU A 215 5.59 -5.20 11.67
CA GLU A 215 4.61 -4.11 11.69
C GLU A 215 3.48 -4.43 12.68
N ALA A 216 2.85 -5.59 12.52
CA ALA A 216 1.76 -6.01 13.41
C ALA A 216 2.19 -6.01 14.88
N ARG A 217 3.39 -6.53 15.19
CA ARG A 217 3.94 -6.57 16.55
C ARG A 217 4.20 -5.16 17.10
N THR A 218 4.81 -4.32 16.30
CA THR A 218 5.16 -2.95 16.67
C THR A 218 3.91 -2.15 17.03
N ILE A 219 2.86 -2.25 16.20
CA ILE A 219 1.63 -1.48 16.40
C ILE A 219 0.76 -2.08 17.51
N ALA A 220 0.77 -3.38 17.72
CA ALA A 220 -0.02 -4.04 18.78
C ALA A 220 0.25 -3.46 20.18
N GLY A 221 1.47 -2.97 20.43
CA GLY A 221 1.85 -2.28 21.66
C GLY A 221 1.48 -0.79 21.73
N LEU A 222 0.96 -0.19 20.63
CA LEU A 222 0.65 1.23 20.55
C LEU A 222 -0.85 1.48 20.73
N GLN A 223 -1.26 1.85 21.93
CA GLN A 223 -2.63 2.27 22.23
C GLN A 223 -2.67 3.80 22.44
N HIS A 224 -3.21 4.53 21.48
CA HIS A 224 -3.30 5.99 21.53
C HIS A 224 -4.48 6.49 20.68
N PRO A 225 -5.23 7.53 21.11
CA PRO A 225 -6.38 8.03 20.36
C PRO A 225 -6.07 8.51 18.94
N ASN A 226 -4.84 8.90 18.65
CA ASN A 226 -4.38 9.33 17.33
C ASN A 226 -3.57 8.25 16.58
N ILE A 227 -3.61 6.98 17.00
CA ILE A 227 -3.02 5.85 16.28
C ILE A 227 -4.12 4.86 15.92
N VAL A 228 -4.08 4.30 14.73
CA VAL A 228 -4.99 3.20 14.34
C VAL A 228 -4.58 1.94 15.09
N GLY A 229 -5.45 1.46 15.96
CA GLY A 229 -5.19 0.28 16.80
C GLY A 229 -5.09 -1.00 15.97
N THR A 230 -4.15 -1.90 16.32
CA THR A 230 -4.04 -3.24 15.74
C THR A 230 -4.60 -4.25 16.74
N GLN A 231 -5.53 -5.10 16.27
CA GLN A 231 -6.19 -6.12 17.08
C GLN A 231 -5.46 -7.45 17.05
N GLY A 232 -4.73 -7.74 15.96
CA GLY A 232 -3.96 -8.97 15.83
C GLY A 232 -3.49 -9.27 14.41
N LEU A 233 -2.81 -10.40 14.31
CA LEU A 233 -2.26 -10.96 13.08
C LEU A 233 -2.92 -12.29 12.80
N GLY A 234 -3.13 -12.66 11.55
CA GLY A 234 -3.63 -13.97 11.17
C GLY A 234 -2.93 -14.50 9.92
N ARG A 235 -3.18 -15.79 9.66
CA ARG A 235 -2.71 -16.46 8.45
C ARG A 235 -3.87 -17.23 7.83
N THR A 236 -4.08 -17.07 6.52
CA THR A 236 -5.09 -17.81 5.76
C THR A 236 -4.61 -19.25 5.50
N PRO A 237 -5.51 -20.21 5.20
CA PRO A 237 -5.13 -21.56 4.78
C PRO A 237 -4.22 -21.56 3.54
N GLY A 238 -4.38 -20.60 2.63
CA GLY A 238 -3.49 -20.39 1.48
C GLY A 238 -2.14 -19.77 1.82
N GLY A 239 -1.80 -19.60 3.12
CA GLY A 239 -0.50 -19.15 3.59
C GLY A 239 -0.32 -17.62 3.64
N SER A 240 -1.29 -16.82 3.17
CA SER A 240 -1.20 -15.35 3.23
C SER A 240 -1.35 -14.83 4.65
N TYR A 241 -0.55 -13.81 4.99
CA TYR A 241 -0.69 -13.12 6.28
C TYR A 241 -1.66 -11.94 6.16
N PHE A 242 -2.37 -11.65 7.25
CA PHE A 242 -3.23 -10.47 7.36
C PHE A 242 -3.14 -9.83 8.75
N ILE A 243 -3.31 -8.51 8.80
CA ILE A 243 -3.36 -7.72 10.03
C ILE A 243 -4.78 -7.18 10.18
N VAL A 244 -5.34 -7.28 11.38
CA VAL A 244 -6.66 -6.71 11.73
C VAL A 244 -6.45 -5.42 12.51
N MET A 245 -7.10 -4.36 12.06
CA MET A 245 -6.95 -3.00 12.60
C MET A 245 -8.33 -2.37 12.83
N ASP A 246 -8.37 -1.33 13.64
CA ASP A 246 -9.57 -0.50 13.75
C ASP A 246 -9.92 0.11 12.39
N LEU A 247 -11.21 0.07 12.06
CA LEU A 247 -11.72 0.72 10.86
C LEU A 247 -11.85 2.23 11.12
N VAL A 248 -11.20 3.04 10.29
CA VAL A 248 -11.40 4.48 10.24
C VAL A 248 -12.19 4.80 8.98
N THR A 249 -13.38 5.36 9.12
CA THR A 249 -14.34 5.52 8.02
C THR A 249 -14.14 6.78 7.19
N GLY A 250 -13.44 7.77 7.72
CA GLY A 250 -13.20 9.03 7.03
C GLY A 250 -12.07 8.99 6.01
N PRO A 251 -11.88 10.08 5.26
CA PRO A 251 -10.85 10.18 4.23
C PRO A 251 -9.44 10.31 4.82
N ASP A 252 -8.43 9.95 4.05
CA ASP A 252 -7.05 10.34 4.31
C ASP A 252 -6.80 11.81 3.99
N LEU A 253 -5.74 12.40 4.59
CA LEU A 253 -5.40 13.81 4.39
C LEU A 253 -4.93 14.13 2.96
N ALA A 254 -4.42 13.16 2.18
CA ALA A 254 -4.09 13.40 0.78
C ALA A 254 -5.35 13.65 -0.04
N ARG A 255 -6.40 12.88 0.23
CA ARG A 255 -7.71 13.04 -0.40
C ARG A 255 -8.39 14.36 -0.01
N VAL A 256 -8.24 14.80 1.24
CA VAL A 256 -8.76 16.08 1.71
C VAL A 256 -8.03 17.24 1.05
N ALA A 257 -6.69 17.24 1.08
CA ALA A 257 -5.85 18.27 0.47
C ALA A 257 -6.01 18.35 -1.07
N GLY A 258 -6.30 17.23 -1.72
CA GLY A 258 -6.61 17.21 -3.16
C GLY A 258 -7.96 17.82 -3.54
N ARG A 259 -8.86 18.06 -2.57
CA ARG A 259 -10.23 18.58 -2.82
C ARG A 259 -10.41 20.03 -2.42
N ARG A 260 -9.64 20.55 -1.49
CA ARG A 260 -9.75 21.92 -0.97
C ARG A 260 -8.43 22.44 -0.41
N ILE A 261 -8.31 23.75 -0.36
CA ILE A 261 -7.24 24.42 0.40
C ILE A 261 -7.52 24.22 1.89
N ILE A 262 -6.53 23.74 2.62
CA ILE A 262 -6.64 23.52 4.07
C ILE A 262 -6.39 24.84 4.80
N ALA A 263 -7.26 25.17 5.75
CA ALA A 263 -7.06 26.33 6.62
C ALA A 263 -5.81 26.13 7.50
N VAL A 264 -5.14 27.21 7.82
CA VAL A 264 -3.86 27.16 8.57
C VAL A 264 -4.06 26.56 9.96
N ASP A 265 -5.09 26.98 10.67
CA ASP A 265 -5.48 26.50 11.99
C ASP A 265 -5.80 24.98 11.97
N GLU A 266 -6.49 24.52 10.94
CA GLU A 266 -6.80 23.12 10.75
C GLU A 266 -5.54 22.29 10.49
N ALA A 267 -4.64 22.76 9.61
CA ALA A 267 -3.37 22.08 9.33
C ALA A 267 -2.48 21.99 10.58
N LEU A 268 -2.42 23.07 11.38
CA LEU A 268 -1.66 23.10 12.62
C LEU A 268 -2.26 22.15 13.68
N ARG A 269 -3.59 22.11 13.81
CA ARG A 269 -4.29 21.18 14.70
C ARG A 269 -3.98 19.72 14.34
N TRP A 270 -4.10 19.34 13.09
CA TRP A 270 -3.76 17.98 12.65
C TRP A 270 -2.29 17.64 12.86
N ALA A 271 -1.38 18.58 12.60
CA ALA A 271 0.05 18.37 12.86
C ALA A 271 0.33 18.15 14.36
N MET A 272 -0.36 18.84 15.27
CA MET A 272 -0.25 18.62 16.71
C MET A 272 -0.75 17.23 17.13
N GLU A 273 -1.88 16.77 16.57
CA GLU A 273 -2.42 15.42 16.79
C GLU A 273 -1.45 14.32 16.30
N VAL A 274 -0.79 14.54 15.15
CA VAL A 274 0.28 13.66 14.67
C VAL A 274 1.46 13.65 15.63
N CYS A 275 1.87 14.80 16.15
CA CYS A 275 2.94 14.88 17.17
C CYS A 275 2.58 14.11 18.45
N ASP A 276 1.32 14.11 18.87
CA ASP A 276 0.86 13.35 20.04
C ASP A 276 0.99 11.83 19.79
N ALA A 277 0.56 11.36 18.61
CA ALA A 277 0.72 9.96 18.19
C ALA A 277 2.19 9.52 18.15
N LEU A 278 3.04 10.34 17.51
CA LEU A 278 4.46 10.04 17.37
C LEU A 278 5.19 10.11 18.72
N GLY A 279 4.82 11.04 19.59
CA GLY A 279 5.40 11.12 20.94
C GLY A 279 5.15 9.84 21.75
N HIS A 280 3.96 9.25 21.58
CA HIS A 280 3.63 7.97 22.20
C HIS A 280 4.47 6.80 21.62
N ALA A 281 4.69 6.78 20.29
CA ALA A 281 5.53 5.78 19.63
C ALA A 281 7.02 5.93 20.01
N HIS A 282 7.53 7.17 19.97
CA HIS A 282 8.93 7.47 20.31
C HIS A 282 9.27 7.10 21.74
N GLY A 283 8.33 7.28 22.68
CA GLY A 283 8.49 6.84 24.08
C GLY A 283 8.64 5.30 24.23
N ARG A 284 8.37 4.54 23.17
CA ARG A 284 8.57 3.09 23.07
C ARG A 284 9.71 2.71 22.12
N GLY A 285 10.53 3.67 21.70
CA GLY A 285 11.64 3.45 20.76
C GLY A 285 11.20 3.15 19.34
N ILE A 286 9.98 3.52 18.94
CA ILE A 286 9.43 3.27 17.61
C ILE A 286 9.41 4.56 16.80
N VAL A 287 10.04 4.56 15.62
CA VAL A 287 10.04 5.65 14.64
C VAL A 287 9.20 5.25 13.44
N HIS A 288 8.31 6.10 12.97
CA HIS A 288 7.34 5.78 11.91
C HIS A 288 8.01 5.63 10.53
N CYS A 289 8.85 6.56 10.14
CA CYS A 289 9.65 6.59 8.90
C CYS A 289 8.87 6.66 7.57
N ASP A 290 7.53 6.67 7.55
CA ASP A 290 6.71 6.77 6.33
C ASP A 290 5.54 7.76 6.48
N LEU A 291 5.82 8.92 7.08
CA LEU A 291 4.80 9.95 7.23
C LEU A 291 4.51 10.61 5.89
N LYS A 292 3.25 10.54 5.49
CA LYS A 292 2.68 11.21 4.31
C LYS A 292 1.19 11.42 4.51
N PRO A 293 0.55 12.36 3.80
CA PRO A 293 -0.89 12.63 3.99
C PRO A 293 -1.79 11.40 3.80
N ALA A 294 -1.40 10.43 2.96
CA ALA A 294 -2.15 9.20 2.74
C ALA A 294 -2.17 8.24 3.95
N ASN A 295 -1.19 8.35 4.87
CA ASN A 295 -1.11 7.54 6.09
C ASN A 295 -1.74 8.24 7.30
N LEU A 296 -2.48 9.33 7.09
CA LEU A 296 -3.15 10.12 8.11
C LEU A 296 -4.65 10.15 7.81
N LEU A 297 -5.41 9.33 8.52
CA LEU A 297 -6.85 9.17 8.32
C LEU A 297 -7.61 10.13 9.26
N LEU A 298 -8.74 10.65 8.81
CA LEU A 298 -9.65 11.40 9.68
C LEU A 298 -10.72 10.47 10.25
N ASP A 299 -10.93 10.50 11.55
CA ASP A 299 -12.08 9.84 12.17
C ASP A 299 -13.38 10.69 11.99
N GLU A 300 -14.49 10.14 12.44
CA GLU A 300 -15.81 10.81 12.35
C GLU A 300 -15.88 12.15 13.10
N CYS A 301 -14.99 12.35 14.08
CA CYS A 301 -14.85 13.62 14.81
C CYS A 301 -13.86 14.59 14.13
N GLY A 302 -13.30 14.24 12.98
CA GLY A 302 -12.29 15.04 12.26
C GLY A 302 -10.92 15.05 12.94
N ARG A 303 -10.62 14.05 13.81
CA ARG A 303 -9.30 13.88 14.44
C ARG A 303 -8.44 12.98 13.59
N VAL A 304 -7.14 13.25 13.58
CA VAL A 304 -6.17 12.44 12.84
C VAL A 304 -5.92 11.11 13.56
N ARG A 305 -5.88 10.04 12.76
CA ARG A 305 -5.45 8.70 13.15
C ARG A 305 -4.28 8.28 12.26
N VAL A 306 -3.10 8.14 12.85
CA VAL A 306 -1.88 7.70 12.14
C VAL A 306 -1.97 6.19 11.89
N THR A 307 -1.72 5.78 10.65
CA THR A 307 -1.72 4.37 10.23
C THR A 307 -0.42 4.03 9.50
N ASP A 308 -0.25 2.75 9.16
CA ASP A 308 0.88 2.26 8.35
C ASP A 308 2.27 2.55 8.96
N PHE A 309 2.49 2.03 10.18
CA PHE A 309 3.83 1.91 10.76
C PHE A 309 4.68 0.81 10.07
N GLY A 310 4.37 0.47 8.79
CA GLY A 310 4.97 -0.63 8.04
C GLY A 310 6.45 -0.47 7.74
N LEU A 311 6.95 0.76 7.82
CA LEU A 311 8.38 1.07 7.76
C LEU A 311 8.93 1.45 9.14
N ALA A 312 8.09 1.39 10.19
CA ALA A 312 8.50 1.71 11.55
C ALA A 312 9.72 0.88 11.95
N ARG A 313 10.74 1.55 12.44
CA ARG A 313 11.99 0.92 12.90
C ARG A 313 12.03 0.96 14.42
N SER A 314 12.32 -0.20 15.02
CA SER A 314 12.90 -0.22 16.34
C SER A 314 14.32 0.32 16.22
N LEU A 315 14.71 1.27 17.08
CA LEU A 315 16.07 1.84 17.11
C LEU A 315 17.16 0.79 17.39
N ALA A 316 16.77 -0.47 17.63
CA ALA A 316 17.66 -1.59 17.96
C ALA A 316 18.07 -2.49 16.78
N GLY A 317 17.70 -2.18 15.51
CA GLY A 317 17.94 -3.10 14.38
C GLY A 317 18.46 -2.46 13.10
N ASP A 318 19.49 -3.07 12.51
CA ASP A 318 20.09 -2.68 11.23
C ASP A 318 19.48 -3.45 10.05
N THR A 319 18.85 -2.75 9.08
CA THR A 319 18.57 -3.36 7.77
C THR A 319 18.61 -2.29 6.65
N PRO A 320 19.28 -2.55 5.49
CA PRO A 320 19.38 -1.60 4.37
C PRO A 320 18.04 -1.43 3.62
N TRP A 321 17.78 -0.19 3.17
CA TRP A 321 16.45 0.35 2.80
C TRP A 321 16.17 0.57 1.31
N ALA A 322 16.91 0.01 0.38
CA ALA A 322 16.95 0.45 -1.01
C ALA A 322 15.71 0.15 -1.90
N ALA A 323 14.70 -0.62 -1.45
CA ALA A 323 13.66 -1.15 -2.35
C ALA A 323 12.25 -0.52 -2.26
N GLU A 324 11.96 0.40 -1.32
CA GLU A 324 10.57 0.81 -1.03
C GLU A 324 10.23 2.29 -1.32
N VAL A 325 11.03 2.95 -2.16
CA VAL A 325 11.15 4.40 -2.24
C VAL A 325 10.04 5.12 -3.03
N GLU A 326 9.37 4.47 -3.98
CA GLU A 326 8.67 5.17 -5.05
C GLU A 326 7.43 6.01 -4.65
N GLY A 327 6.59 5.55 -3.75
CA GLY A 327 5.39 6.31 -3.30
C GLY A 327 5.65 7.30 -2.16
N THR A 328 6.81 7.21 -1.52
CA THR A 328 7.18 7.98 -0.33
C THR A 328 8.25 9.04 -0.62
N ALA A 329 8.99 8.89 -1.73
CA ALA A 329 10.08 9.80 -2.11
C ALA A 329 9.75 11.31 -2.00
N PRO A 330 8.55 11.79 -2.39
CA PRO A 330 8.18 13.19 -2.24
C PRO A 330 8.16 13.74 -0.81
N PHE A 331 8.05 12.85 0.19
CA PHE A 331 7.93 13.16 1.63
C PHE A 331 9.14 12.68 2.45
N MET A 332 10.10 12.03 1.81
CA MET A 332 11.22 11.35 2.43
C MET A 332 12.24 12.32 3.03
N ALA A 333 12.74 11.99 4.21
CA ALA A 333 13.84 12.72 4.82
C ALA A 333 15.20 12.36 4.18
N PRO A 334 16.15 13.31 4.10
CA PRO A 334 17.46 13.08 3.47
C PRO A 334 18.23 11.88 4.02
N GLU A 335 18.23 11.65 5.34
CA GLU A 335 18.89 10.53 5.99
C GLU A 335 18.25 9.16 5.65
N GLN A 336 17.01 9.15 5.18
CA GLN A 336 16.37 7.96 4.66
C GLN A 336 16.87 7.60 3.26
N ALA A 337 17.17 8.60 2.44
CA ALA A 337 17.70 8.41 1.10
C ALA A 337 19.23 8.19 1.10
N SER A 338 19.96 8.79 2.04
CA SER A 338 21.42 8.68 2.14
C SER A 338 21.89 8.81 3.58
N ARG A 339 22.67 7.84 4.05
CA ARG A 339 23.27 7.84 5.38
C ARG A 339 24.29 8.97 5.60
N CYS A 340 24.74 9.64 4.54
CA CYS A 340 25.61 10.81 4.65
C CYS A 340 24.96 11.99 5.41
N TRP A 341 23.62 12.01 5.50
CA TRP A 341 22.86 13.02 6.23
C TRP A 341 22.69 12.73 7.72
N GLY A 342 23.05 11.54 8.19
CA GLY A 342 22.94 11.11 9.58
C GLY A 342 22.17 9.80 9.76
N PRO A 343 22.00 9.36 11.01
CA PRO A 343 21.20 8.18 11.33
C PRO A 343 19.71 8.46 11.20
N ILE A 344 18.94 7.42 10.90
CA ILE A 344 17.48 7.46 11.00
C ILE A 344 17.12 7.35 12.49
N ASP A 345 16.49 8.37 13.04
CA ASP A 345 16.01 8.43 14.40
C ASP A 345 14.65 9.17 14.50
N HIS A 346 14.19 9.49 15.70
CA HIS A 346 12.91 10.20 15.93
C HIS A 346 12.82 11.57 15.22
N ARG A 347 13.94 12.18 14.84
CA ARG A 347 13.96 13.45 14.08
C ARG A 347 13.63 13.24 12.59
N THR A 348 13.69 12.01 12.11
CA THR A 348 13.15 11.63 10.79
C THR A 348 11.64 11.86 10.74
N ASP A 349 10.93 11.55 11.82
CA ASP A 349 9.49 11.81 11.91
C ASP A 349 9.19 13.31 12.07
N VAL A 350 10.06 14.09 12.69
CA VAL A 350 9.94 15.57 12.71
C VAL A 350 9.95 16.12 11.27
N TYR A 351 10.86 15.62 10.43
CA TYR A 351 10.86 15.96 9.00
C TYR A 351 9.58 15.51 8.30
N GLY A 352 9.10 14.31 8.59
CA GLY A 352 7.84 13.78 8.07
C GLY A 352 6.63 14.65 8.42
N VAL A 353 6.51 15.11 9.68
CA VAL A 353 5.46 16.06 10.09
C VAL A 353 5.59 17.37 9.30
N GLY A 354 6.82 17.88 9.15
CA GLY A 354 7.09 19.07 8.31
C GLY A 354 6.65 18.89 6.86
N SER A 355 6.92 17.70 6.28
CA SER A 355 6.54 17.37 4.91
C SER A 355 5.02 17.28 4.73
N VAL A 356 4.31 16.70 5.70
CA VAL A 356 2.85 16.68 5.74
C VAL A 356 2.29 18.09 5.87
N LEU A 357 2.79 18.88 6.84
CA LEU A 357 2.36 20.24 7.05
C LEU A 357 2.56 21.09 5.79
N PHE A 358 3.73 20.98 5.14
CA PHE A 358 4.00 21.62 3.86
C PHE A 358 2.94 21.28 2.81
N ALA A 359 2.62 19.98 2.67
CA ALA A 359 1.63 19.54 1.69
C ALA A 359 0.23 20.05 1.98
N LEU A 360 -0.19 20.07 3.24
CA LEU A 360 -1.49 20.61 3.66
C LEU A 360 -1.59 22.12 3.41
N LEU A 361 -0.52 22.85 3.65
CA LEU A 361 -0.47 24.30 3.47
C LEU A 361 -0.41 24.71 2.00
N THR A 362 0.29 23.95 1.15
CA THR A 362 0.60 24.35 -0.24
C THR A 362 -0.14 23.54 -1.31
N GLY A 363 -0.81 22.45 -0.93
CA GLY A 363 -1.48 21.55 -1.86
C GLY A 363 -0.53 20.64 -2.67
N ARG A 364 0.78 20.64 -2.36
CA ARG A 364 1.77 19.78 -3.05
C ARG A 364 2.85 19.26 -2.12
N ALA A 365 3.49 18.16 -2.50
CA ALA A 365 4.61 17.62 -1.73
C ALA A 365 5.84 18.55 -1.77
N PRO A 366 6.76 18.48 -0.78
CA PRO A 366 8.01 19.25 -0.76
C PRO A 366 8.89 19.05 -2.01
N PHE A 367 8.91 17.83 -2.54
CA PHE A 367 9.63 17.51 -3.76
C PHE A 367 8.67 17.01 -4.84
N VAL A 368 8.92 17.44 -6.09
CA VAL A 368 8.09 17.08 -7.25
C VAL A 368 9.02 16.61 -8.37
N GLY A 369 8.72 15.46 -8.94
CA GLY A 369 9.49 14.85 -10.04
C GLY A 369 8.71 13.74 -10.69
N ARG A 370 9.03 13.46 -11.98
CA ARG A 370 8.39 12.39 -12.75
C ARG A 370 9.08 11.04 -12.58
N ARG A 371 10.35 11.04 -12.20
CA ARG A 371 11.17 9.83 -12.04
C ARG A 371 11.77 9.79 -10.65
N LEU A 372 11.83 8.59 -10.09
CA LEU A 372 12.39 8.36 -8.77
C LEU A 372 13.82 8.91 -8.60
N PRO A 373 14.78 8.73 -9.54
CA PRO A 373 16.12 9.31 -9.41
C PRO A 373 16.11 10.83 -9.27
N ASP A 374 15.22 11.53 -10.00
CA ASP A 374 15.11 12.99 -9.94
C ASP A 374 14.58 13.46 -8.56
N LEU A 375 13.64 12.72 -7.98
CA LEU A 375 13.14 12.96 -6.62
C LEU A 375 14.23 12.73 -5.57
N LEU A 376 14.93 11.60 -5.66
CA LEU A 376 16.01 11.28 -4.73
C LEU A 376 17.15 12.31 -4.80
N ALA A 377 17.50 12.77 -6.01
CA ALA A 377 18.49 13.82 -6.19
C ALA A 377 18.09 15.12 -5.48
N GLN A 378 16.79 15.50 -5.52
CA GLN A 378 16.28 16.66 -4.78
C GLN A 378 16.32 16.43 -3.26
N VAL A 379 15.93 15.22 -2.81
CA VAL A 379 15.95 14.87 -1.38
C VAL A 379 17.35 14.97 -0.79
N ILE A 380 18.35 14.40 -1.47
CA ILE A 380 19.75 14.39 -0.99
C ILE A 380 20.54 15.67 -1.34
N SER A 381 19.98 16.57 -2.15
CA SER A 381 20.60 17.86 -2.44
C SER A 381 20.71 18.72 -1.16
N ALA A 382 21.79 19.49 -1.04
CA ALA A 382 21.94 20.48 0.01
C ALA A 382 21.00 21.70 -0.17
N THR A 383 20.34 21.84 -1.33
CA THR A 383 19.39 22.91 -1.59
C THR A 383 18.18 22.79 -0.64
N PRO A 384 17.86 23.84 0.15
CA PRO A 384 16.70 23.81 1.03
C PRO A 384 15.39 23.62 0.27
N VAL A 385 14.39 23.07 0.95
CA VAL A 385 13.02 23.01 0.43
C VAL A 385 12.48 24.43 0.23
N VAL A 386 11.72 24.66 -0.83
CA VAL A 386 11.08 25.96 -1.11
C VAL A 386 10.18 26.34 0.08
N SER A 387 10.23 27.63 0.47
CA SER A 387 9.39 28.15 1.54
C SER A 387 7.90 28.00 1.21
N PRO A 388 7.06 27.49 2.14
CA PRO A 388 5.60 27.46 1.96
C PRO A 388 5.00 28.83 1.63
N ALA A 389 5.52 29.91 2.24
CA ALA A 389 5.05 31.28 1.98
C ALA A 389 5.26 31.73 0.53
N GLY A 390 6.30 31.22 -0.14
CA GLY A 390 6.54 31.45 -1.57
C GLY A 390 5.50 30.79 -2.47
N LEU A 391 4.75 29.81 -1.98
CA LEU A 391 3.72 29.07 -2.71
C LEU A 391 2.30 29.45 -2.29
N ARG A 392 2.14 29.89 -1.06
CA ARG A 392 0.87 30.37 -0.50
C ARG A 392 1.06 31.77 0.06
N PRO A 393 0.79 32.82 -0.73
CA PRO A 393 0.80 34.19 -0.25
C PRO A 393 -0.14 34.38 0.95
N GLY A 394 0.28 35.15 1.94
CA GLY A 394 -0.49 35.41 3.16
C GLY A 394 -0.35 34.33 4.24
N LEU A 395 0.56 33.36 4.07
CA LEU A 395 0.87 32.43 5.15
C LEU A 395 1.57 33.16 6.29
N PRO A 396 1.14 32.98 7.57
CA PRO A 396 1.79 33.61 8.71
C PRO A 396 3.28 33.27 8.81
N GLY A 397 4.14 34.26 9.04
CA GLY A 397 5.59 34.10 9.12
C GLY A 397 6.04 33.01 10.12
N PRO A 398 5.46 32.91 11.33
CA PRO A 398 5.78 31.85 12.29
C PRO A 398 5.52 30.44 11.73
N VAL A 399 4.45 30.26 10.92
CA VAL A 399 4.08 28.96 10.32
C VAL A 399 5.07 28.58 9.22
N ASP A 400 5.48 29.55 8.39
CA ASP A 400 6.52 29.35 7.39
C ASP A 400 7.87 28.97 8.02
N ALA A 401 8.30 29.73 9.03
CA ALA A 401 9.56 29.48 9.73
C ALA A 401 9.58 28.09 10.39
N LEU A 402 8.49 27.69 11.02
CA LEU A 402 8.31 26.37 11.62
C LEU A 402 8.41 25.25 10.58
N SER A 403 7.68 25.38 9.46
CA SER A 403 7.71 24.39 8.38
C SER A 403 9.13 24.23 7.82
N ARG A 404 9.84 25.35 7.57
CA ARG A 404 11.24 25.32 7.09
C ARG A 404 12.18 24.65 8.09
N LYS A 405 12.02 24.93 9.40
CA LYS A 405 12.83 24.28 10.45
C LYS A 405 12.62 22.77 10.48
N CYS A 406 11.38 22.29 10.35
CA CYS A 406 11.11 20.85 10.25
C CYS A 406 11.81 20.22 9.03
N LEU A 407 11.82 20.94 7.88
CA LEU A 407 12.34 20.47 6.60
C LEU A 407 13.85 20.78 6.41
N ALA A 408 14.55 21.18 7.46
CA ALA A 408 16.00 21.30 7.42
C ALA A 408 16.65 19.98 7.01
N LYS A 409 17.68 20.07 6.14
CA LYS A 409 18.30 18.86 5.59
C LYS A 409 19.02 18.06 6.67
N ARG A 410 19.72 18.72 7.56
CA ARG A 410 20.42 18.10 8.67
C ARG A 410 19.49 17.87 9.87
N PRO A 411 19.44 16.65 10.45
CA PRO A 411 18.59 16.37 11.61
C PRO A 411 18.86 17.25 12.83
N ASP A 412 20.12 17.70 13.03
CA ASP A 412 20.52 18.57 14.13
C ASP A 412 20.00 20.03 14.01
N GLU A 413 19.59 20.44 12.81
CA GLU A 413 18.98 21.76 12.57
C GLU A 413 17.45 21.77 12.75
N ARG A 414 16.83 20.61 12.91
CA ARG A 414 15.39 20.46 13.12
C ARG A 414 14.99 20.66 14.59
N PHE A 415 13.70 20.57 14.88
CA PHE A 415 13.25 20.33 16.25
C PHE A 415 13.79 18.97 16.72
N GLN A 416 14.29 18.93 17.97
CA GLN A 416 14.98 17.75 18.48
C GLN A 416 14.00 16.69 19.03
N SER A 417 12.71 17.01 19.11
CA SER A 417 11.65 16.05 19.45
C SER A 417 10.32 16.51 18.87
N VAL A 418 9.38 15.59 18.74
CA VAL A 418 8.01 15.93 18.34
C VAL A 418 7.27 16.71 19.43
N GLN A 419 7.70 16.63 20.70
CA GLN A 419 7.18 17.43 21.80
C GLN A 419 7.60 18.90 21.66
N GLU A 420 8.86 19.15 21.30
CA GLU A 420 9.36 20.51 20.97
C GLU A 420 8.60 21.07 19.77
N LEU A 421 8.45 20.29 18.70
CA LEU A 421 7.67 20.68 17.53
C LEU A 421 6.22 21.00 17.88
N ARG A 422 5.56 20.15 18.68
CA ARG A 422 4.18 20.37 19.13
C ARG A 422 4.00 21.67 19.87
N SER A 423 4.96 22.00 20.74
CA SER A 423 4.96 23.28 21.48
C SER A 423 5.08 24.48 20.52
N ALA A 424 5.95 24.38 19.52
CA ALA A 424 6.10 25.41 18.50
C ALA A 424 4.86 25.56 17.61
N LEU A 425 4.21 24.44 17.22
CA LEU A 425 2.93 24.45 16.48
C LEU A 425 1.84 25.17 17.27
N ARG A 426 1.73 24.92 18.57
CA ARG A 426 0.77 25.60 19.45
C ARG A 426 1.02 27.11 19.51
N GLN A 427 2.28 27.53 19.64
CA GLN A 427 2.65 28.96 19.65
C GLN A 427 2.32 29.61 18.30
N ALA A 428 2.61 28.92 17.18
CA ALA A 428 2.28 29.43 15.85
C ALA A 428 0.77 29.56 15.63
N ALA A 429 -0.04 28.63 16.17
CA ALA A 429 -1.50 28.71 16.11
C ALA A 429 -2.04 29.93 16.87
N MET A 430 -1.49 30.20 18.06
CA MET A 430 -1.87 31.38 18.87
C MET A 430 -1.48 32.71 18.19
N ALA A 431 -0.39 32.72 17.41
CA ALA A 431 0.09 33.93 16.71
C ALA A 431 -0.63 34.14 15.36
N ALA A 432 -1.33 33.12 14.84
CA ALA A 432 -2.05 33.17 13.57
C ALA A 432 -3.55 33.45 13.74
N SER A 433 -4.08 33.36 14.98
CA SER A 433 -5.43 33.74 15.41
C SER A 433 -5.53 35.22 15.68
#